data_423fbaffb9ba8674f898384afe15fed0
#
_entry.id   423fbaffb9ba8674f898384afe15fed0
#
_cell.length_a   1.000
_cell.length_b   1.000
_cell.length_c   1.000
_cell.angle_alpha   90.00
_cell.angle_beta   90.00
_cell.angle_gamma   90.00
#
_symmetry.space_group_name_H-M   'P 1'
#
loop_
_entity.id
_entity.type
_entity.pdbx_description
1 polymer ?
#
loop_
_entity_poly.entity_id
_entity_poly.type
_entity_poly.pdbx_seq_one_letter_code
_entity_poly.pdbx_strand_id
1 'polypeptide(L)'
;MLGLGLIAGPTGKCAQFPMHLWLDEAMEGPNPTSILRNSVVVTCGAIVLLKVMPILRLSPIAEGVLLVIGSISAIGGSLVAIAQVDIKRTQSYTTTAHLGLVFIAIALQIPVLALLLLFSHAVSKALLSMSIGGVIASTNCQDITELGGLGSRMPATTTAFIVGGAGLVGFLPLGGFL
;
A
#
# COMPACT_ATOMS: atom_id res chain seq x y z
N MET A 1 -22.10 -6.26 -16.39
CA MET A 1 -20.91 -6.17 -17.25
C MET A 1 -20.14 -4.86 -17.07
N LEU A 2 -20.79 -3.69 -17.16
CA LEU A 2 -20.14 -2.38 -17.05
C LEU A 2 -19.41 -2.19 -15.71
N GLY A 3 -20.01 -2.61 -14.60
CA GLY A 3 -19.37 -2.53 -13.26
C GLY A 3 -18.08 -3.35 -13.15
N LEU A 4 -18.00 -4.52 -13.77
CA LEU A 4 -16.78 -5.34 -13.78
C LEU A 4 -15.67 -4.69 -14.61
N GLY A 5 -16.01 -4.07 -15.74
CA GLY A 5 -15.04 -3.32 -16.53
C GLY A 5 -14.48 -2.12 -15.79
N LEU A 6 -15.32 -1.43 -14.99
CA LEU A 6 -14.88 -0.30 -14.16
C LEU A 6 -13.94 -0.69 -13.02
N ILE A 7 -13.99 -1.93 -12.53
CA ILE A 7 -13.12 -2.44 -11.48
C ILE A 7 -11.76 -2.88 -12.04
N ALA A 8 -11.70 -3.43 -13.24
CA ALA A 8 -10.50 -4.06 -13.80
C ALA A 8 -9.32 -3.07 -13.91
N GLY A 9 -9.55 -1.84 -14.39
CA GLY A 9 -8.52 -0.81 -14.48
C GLY A 9 -7.91 -0.42 -13.12
N PRO A 10 -8.74 -0.01 -12.16
CA PRO A 10 -8.28 0.27 -10.81
C PRO A 10 -7.59 -0.91 -10.11
N THR A 11 -8.06 -2.15 -10.30
CA THR A 11 -7.40 -3.36 -9.75
C THR A 11 -5.97 -3.48 -10.24
N GLY A 12 -5.73 -3.30 -11.55
CA GLY A 12 -4.38 -3.27 -12.10
C GLY A 12 -3.56 -2.10 -11.59
N LYS A 13 -4.12 -0.89 -11.56
CA LYS A 13 -3.42 0.32 -11.12
C LYS A 13 -3.04 0.30 -9.64
N CYS A 14 -3.89 -0.26 -8.78
CA CYS A 14 -3.65 -0.41 -7.35
C CYS A 14 -2.84 -1.67 -6.99
N ALA A 15 -2.31 -2.38 -7.97
CA ALA A 15 -1.55 -3.61 -7.78
C ALA A 15 -2.30 -4.63 -6.89
N GLN A 16 -3.58 -4.85 -7.18
CA GLN A 16 -4.39 -5.82 -6.47
C GLN A 16 -4.31 -7.19 -7.15
N PHE A 17 -4.54 -8.25 -6.39
CA PHE A 17 -4.57 -9.61 -6.94
C PHE A 17 -5.63 -9.73 -8.08
N PRO A 18 -5.32 -10.37 -9.21
CA PRO A 18 -4.06 -11.06 -9.56
C PRO A 18 -3.00 -10.15 -10.21
N MET A 19 -3.25 -8.86 -10.40
CA MET A 19 -2.41 -7.93 -11.16
C MET A 19 -1.38 -7.19 -10.28
N HIS A 20 -0.84 -7.83 -9.24
CA HIS A 20 0.05 -7.17 -8.26
C HIS A 20 1.55 -7.24 -8.60
N LEU A 21 1.97 -8.20 -9.44
CA LEU A 21 3.39 -8.49 -9.70
C LEU A 21 4.18 -7.31 -10.27
N TRP A 22 3.54 -6.47 -11.10
CA TRP A 22 4.21 -5.32 -11.69
C TRP A 22 4.77 -4.33 -10.65
N LEU A 23 4.10 -4.23 -9.49
CA LEU A 23 4.56 -3.33 -8.43
C LEU A 23 5.81 -3.88 -7.74
N ASP A 24 5.91 -5.20 -7.59
CA ASP A 24 7.08 -5.87 -7.04
C ASP A 24 8.29 -5.73 -7.96
N GLU A 25 8.16 -6.07 -9.24
CA GLU A 25 9.21 -5.89 -10.25
C GLU A 25 9.65 -4.43 -10.38
N ALA A 26 8.71 -3.50 -10.22
CA ALA A 26 8.99 -2.09 -10.28
C ALA A 26 9.87 -1.57 -9.12
N MET A 27 10.08 -2.35 -8.04
CA MET A 27 10.96 -1.99 -6.93
C MET A 27 12.46 -2.07 -7.28
N GLU A 28 12.84 -2.71 -8.37
CA GLU A 28 14.21 -2.71 -8.88
C GLU A 28 14.69 -1.31 -9.31
N GLY A 29 13.75 -0.40 -9.56
CA GLY A 29 14.04 0.98 -9.94
C GLY A 29 14.70 1.83 -8.83
N PRO A 30 15.17 3.05 -9.18
CA PRO A 30 15.80 3.97 -8.23
C PRO A 30 14.83 4.40 -7.13
N ASN A 31 15.38 4.68 -5.93
CA ASN A 31 14.60 5.02 -4.72
C ASN A 31 13.57 6.13 -4.90
N PRO A 32 13.85 7.27 -5.56
CA PRO A 32 12.86 8.34 -5.75
C PRO A 32 11.61 7.87 -6.52
N THR A 33 11.80 7.00 -7.52
CA THR A 33 10.69 6.43 -8.31
C THR A 33 9.84 5.49 -7.45
N SER A 34 10.47 4.69 -6.58
CA SER A 34 9.79 3.77 -5.68
C SER A 34 8.94 4.53 -4.65
N ILE A 35 9.40 5.70 -4.15
CA ILE A 35 8.64 6.56 -3.24
C ILE A 35 7.34 7.03 -3.89
N LEU A 36 7.42 7.63 -5.07
CA LEU A 36 6.24 8.15 -5.79
C LEU A 36 5.27 7.02 -6.15
N ARG A 37 5.79 5.87 -6.56
CA ARG A 37 4.98 4.73 -6.98
C ARG A 37 4.19 4.13 -5.82
N ASN A 38 4.83 3.88 -4.69
CA ASN A 38 4.19 3.28 -3.51
C ASN A 38 3.21 4.22 -2.80
N SER A 39 3.44 5.53 -2.81
CA SER A 39 2.61 6.46 -2.06
C SER A 39 1.52 7.12 -2.88
N VAL A 40 1.76 7.46 -4.17
CA VAL A 40 0.84 8.29 -4.96
C VAL A 40 0.27 7.56 -6.17
N VAL A 41 1.14 6.91 -6.96
CA VAL A 41 0.70 6.32 -8.25
C VAL A 41 -0.33 5.22 -8.07
N VAL A 42 -0.14 4.34 -7.09
CA VAL A 42 -1.06 3.23 -6.82
C VAL A 42 -2.39 3.70 -6.22
N THR A 43 -2.43 4.82 -5.50
CA THR A 43 -3.67 5.35 -4.90
C THR A 43 -4.62 5.96 -5.93
N CYS A 44 -4.12 6.34 -7.12
CA CYS A 44 -4.96 6.89 -8.18
C CYS A 44 -6.11 5.95 -8.59
N GLY A 45 -5.87 4.65 -8.64
CA GLY A 45 -6.92 3.66 -8.96
C GLY A 45 -8.04 3.65 -7.91
N ALA A 46 -7.69 3.73 -6.63
CA ALA A 46 -8.68 3.79 -5.54
C ALA A 46 -9.49 5.09 -5.57
N ILE A 47 -8.88 6.22 -5.95
CA ILE A 47 -9.59 7.49 -6.13
C ILE A 47 -10.60 7.39 -7.28
N VAL A 48 -10.24 6.71 -8.36
CA VAL A 48 -11.19 6.45 -9.47
C VAL A 48 -12.35 5.59 -8.98
N LEU A 49 -12.10 4.52 -8.21
CA LEU A 49 -13.16 3.69 -7.62
C LEU A 49 -14.09 4.49 -6.72
N LEU A 50 -13.56 5.39 -5.90
CA LEU A 50 -14.36 6.27 -5.06
C LEU A 50 -15.28 7.18 -5.90
N LYS A 51 -14.79 7.70 -7.02
CA LYS A 51 -15.60 8.54 -7.93
C LYS A 51 -16.69 7.75 -8.65
N VAL A 52 -16.45 6.50 -9.02
CA VAL A 52 -17.42 5.65 -9.72
C VAL A 52 -18.28 4.82 -8.75
N MET A 53 -18.07 4.96 -7.44
CA MET A 53 -18.80 4.25 -6.38
C MET A 53 -20.33 4.32 -6.53
N PRO A 54 -20.95 5.48 -6.88
CA PRO A 54 -22.39 5.53 -7.13
C PRO A 54 -22.87 4.61 -8.26
N ILE A 55 -22.02 4.37 -9.26
CA ILE A 55 -22.31 3.47 -10.37
C ILE A 55 -22.11 2.01 -9.94
N LEU A 56 -21.08 1.72 -9.14
CA LEU A 56 -20.81 0.38 -8.59
C LEU A 56 -21.97 -0.11 -7.73
N ARG A 57 -22.58 0.79 -6.96
CA ARG A 57 -23.76 0.50 -6.12
C ARG A 57 -24.95 -0.10 -6.89
N LEU A 58 -25.05 0.18 -8.19
CA LEU A 58 -26.08 -0.39 -9.06
C LEU A 58 -25.81 -1.84 -9.45
N SER A 59 -24.63 -2.39 -9.12
CA SER A 59 -24.22 -3.75 -9.48
C SER A 59 -23.67 -4.51 -8.27
N PRO A 60 -24.53 -5.23 -7.52
CA PRO A 60 -24.12 -6.03 -6.36
C PRO A 60 -23.02 -7.06 -6.68
N ILE A 61 -23.01 -7.57 -7.92
CA ILE A 61 -21.96 -8.48 -8.39
C ILE A 61 -20.60 -7.78 -8.41
N ALA A 62 -20.54 -6.52 -8.85
CA ALA A 62 -19.31 -5.76 -8.89
C ALA A 62 -18.79 -5.45 -7.48
N GLU A 63 -19.66 -5.11 -6.54
CA GLU A 63 -19.31 -4.92 -5.12
C GLU A 63 -18.76 -6.21 -4.50
N GLY A 64 -19.42 -7.35 -4.76
CA GLY A 64 -18.96 -8.65 -4.29
C GLY A 64 -17.58 -9.02 -4.82
N VAL A 65 -17.32 -8.80 -6.12
CA VAL A 65 -16.02 -9.05 -6.74
C VAL A 65 -14.95 -8.12 -6.14
N LEU A 66 -15.27 -6.85 -5.94
CA LEU A 66 -14.36 -5.87 -5.32
C LEU A 66 -13.98 -6.29 -3.88
N LEU A 67 -14.96 -6.76 -3.11
CA LEU A 67 -14.76 -7.27 -1.75
C LEU A 67 -13.82 -8.48 -1.75
N VAL A 68 -14.04 -9.44 -2.65
CA VAL A 68 -13.19 -10.65 -2.75
C VAL A 68 -11.77 -10.29 -3.16
N ILE A 69 -11.58 -9.45 -4.17
CA ILE A 69 -10.25 -8.99 -4.60
C ILE A 69 -9.54 -8.26 -3.47
N GLY A 70 -10.23 -7.35 -2.78
CA GLY A 70 -9.67 -6.62 -1.65
C GLY A 70 -9.26 -7.54 -0.51
N SER A 71 -10.09 -8.53 -0.16
CA SER A 71 -9.80 -9.48 0.91
C SER A 71 -8.61 -10.38 0.60
N ILE A 72 -8.55 -10.94 -0.62
CA ILE A 72 -7.42 -11.77 -1.05
C ILE A 72 -6.14 -10.94 -1.08
N SER A 73 -6.19 -9.71 -1.56
CA SER A 73 -5.03 -8.83 -1.62
C SER A 73 -4.56 -8.40 -0.23
N ALA A 74 -5.49 -8.11 0.70
CA ALA A 74 -5.16 -7.73 2.08
C ALA A 74 -4.47 -8.88 2.81
N ILE A 75 -5.03 -10.08 2.78
CA ILE A 75 -4.47 -11.25 3.48
C ILE A 75 -3.22 -11.76 2.76
N GLY A 76 -3.31 -12.01 1.46
CA GLY A 76 -2.21 -12.54 0.67
C GLY A 76 -1.01 -11.59 0.64
N GLY A 77 -1.23 -10.29 0.41
CA GLY A 77 -0.18 -9.29 0.43
C GLY A 77 0.52 -9.20 1.80
N SER A 78 -0.22 -9.29 2.91
CA SER A 78 0.35 -9.28 4.26
C SER A 78 1.21 -10.52 4.52
N LEU A 79 0.75 -11.71 4.13
CA LEU A 79 1.50 -12.96 4.32
C LEU A 79 2.79 -12.96 3.50
N VAL A 80 2.71 -12.52 2.23
CA VAL A 80 3.90 -12.44 1.38
C VAL A 80 4.87 -11.37 1.88
N ALA A 81 4.37 -10.22 2.38
CA ALA A 81 5.22 -9.17 2.96
C ALA A 81 6.06 -9.67 4.14
N ILE A 82 5.50 -10.53 5.00
CA ILE A 82 6.22 -11.14 6.13
C ILE A 82 7.31 -12.11 5.66
N ALA A 83 7.09 -12.80 4.54
CA ALA A 83 8.02 -13.77 4.00
C ALA A 83 9.16 -13.14 3.16
N GLN A 84 9.08 -11.83 2.85
CA GLN A 84 10.10 -11.15 2.04
C GLN A 84 11.36 -10.84 2.84
N VAL A 85 12.50 -11.06 2.20
CA VAL A 85 13.83 -10.73 2.72
C VAL A 85 14.29 -9.36 2.20
N ASP A 86 13.85 -8.94 1.02
CA ASP A 86 14.15 -7.63 0.44
C ASP A 86 13.23 -6.55 1.02
N ILE A 87 13.85 -5.49 1.59
CA ILE A 87 13.13 -4.39 2.25
C ILE A 87 12.24 -3.60 1.28
N LYS A 88 12.62 -3.47 0.00
CA LYS A 88 11.80 -2.79 -1.02
C LYS A 88 10.60 -3.65 -1.42
N ARG A 89 10.80 -4.95 -1.60
CA ARG A 89 9.72 -5.89 -1.93
C ARG A 89 8.70 -5.99 -0.79
N THR A 90 9.16 -6.01 0.46
CA THR A 90 8.28 -5.91 1.63
C THR A 90 7.38 -4.68 1.54
N GLN A 91 7.92 -3.54 1.09
CA GLN A 91 7.13 -2.32 0.91
C GLN A 91 6.08 -2.43 -0.19
N SER A 92 6.34 -3.13 -1.30
CA SER A 92 5.35 -3.32 -2.36
C SER A 92 4.19 -4.18 -1.88
N TYR A 93 4.45 -5.29 -1.20
CA TYR A 93 3.41 -6.18 -0.70
C TYR A 93 2.59 -5.58 0.43
N THR A 94 3.19 -4.81 1.34
CA THR A 94 2.42 -4.04 2.33
C THR A 94 1.57 -2.94 1.69
N THR A 95 1.96 -2.39 0.55
CA THR A 95 1.13 -1.46 -0.25
C THR A 95 -0.08 -2.19 -0.82
N THR A 96 0.12 -3.34 -1.47
CA THR A 96 -0.97 -4.18 -1.99
C THR A 96 -1.96 -4.57 -0.88
N ALA A 97 -1.45 -4.98 0.28
CA ALA A 97 -2.27 -5.34 1.43
C ALA A 97 -3.12 -4.17 1.93
N HIS A 98 -2.52 -3.01 2.13
CA HIS A 98 -3.23 -1.84 2.67
C HIS A 98 -4.26 -1.28 1.67
N LEU A 99 -3.95 -1.26 0.37
CA LEU A 99 -4.93 -0.89 -0.66
C LEU A 99 -6.05 -1.92 -0.79
N GLY A 100 -5.80 -3.18 -0.43
CA GLY A 100 -6.85 -4.19 -0.29
C GLY A 100 -7.90 -3.80 0.76
N LEU A 101 -7.48 -3.23 1.91
CA LEU A 101 -8.40 -2.70 2.92
C LEU A 101 -9.22 -1.51 2.37
N VAL A 102 -8.61 -0.65 1.55
CA VAL A 102 -9.32 0.43 0.88
C VAL A 102 -10.39 -0.12 -0.07
N PHE A 103 -10.09 -1.18 -0.82
CA PHE A 103 -11.04 -1.84 -1.71
C PHE A 103 -12.23 -2.42 -0.93
N ILE A 104 -11.98 -3.02 0.23
CA ILE A 104 -13.03 -3.49 1.14
C ILE A 104 -13.90 -2.33 1.62
N ALA A 105 -13.30 -1.21 2.05
CA ALA A 105 -14.05 -0.03 2.49
C ALA A 105 -14.93 0.56 1.36
N ILE A 106 -14.44 0.55 0.11
CA ILE A 106 -15.21 0.98 -1.06
C ILE A 106 -16.35 0.00 -1.35
N ALA A 107 -16.09 -1.31 -1.28
CA ALA A 107 -17.11 -2.35 -1.49
C ALA A 107 -18.24 -2.27 -0.44
N LEU A 108 -17.89 -1.92 0.80
CA LEU A 108 -18.86 -1.69 1.89
C LEU A 108 -19.55 -0.33 1.82
N GLN A 109 -19.29 0.47 0.78
CA GLN A 109 -19.89 1.79 0.58
C GLN A 109 -19.60 2.79 1.70
N ILE A 110 -18.40 2.73 2.31
CA ILE A 110 -17.96 3.65 3.36
C ILE A 110 -16.86 4.59 2.83
N PRO A 111 -17.22 5.67 2.09
CA PRO A 111 -16.25 6.52 1.40
C PRO A 111 -15.32 7.28 2.36
N VAL A 112 -15.81 7.66 3.53
CA VAL A 112 -15.02 8.38 4.54
C VAL A 112 -13.87 7.49 5.04
N LEU A 113 -14.16 6.23 5.36
CA LEU A 113 -13.14 5.27 5.78
C LEU A 113 -12.11 5.03 4.67
N ALA A 114 -12.56 4.87 3.43
CA ALA A 114 -11.67 4.67 2.30
C ALA A 114 -10.72 5.87 2.09
N LEU A 115 -11.22 7.11 2.20
CA LEU A 115 -10.42 8.33 2.10
C LEU A 115 -9.41 8.45 3.25
N LEU A 116 -9.80 8.15 4.49
CA LEU A 116 -8.91 8.17 5.65
C LEU A 116 -7.78 7.13 5.50
N LEU A 117 -8.11 5.91 5.07
CA LEU A 117 -7.13 4.87 4.79
C LEU A 117 -6.17 5.28 3.67
N LEU A 118 -6.66 5.89 2.58
CA LEU A 118 -5.82 6.38 1.50
C LEU A 118 -4.87 7.49 1.95
N PHE A 119 -5.36 8.44 2.74
CA PHE A 119 -4.54 9.54 3.26
C PHE A 119 -3.45 9.01 4.20
N SER A 120 -3.83 8.20 5.18
CA SER A 120 -2.89 7.54 6.09
C SER A 120 -1.85 6.71 5.34
N HIS A 121 -2.29 5.94 4.34
CA HIS A 121 -1.40 5.16 3.49
C HIS A 121 -0.38 6.04 2.77
N ALA A 122 -0.82 7.10 2.09
CA ALA A 122 0.05 7.95 1.29
C ALA A 122 1.16 8.60 2.14
N VAL A 123 0.80 9.17 3.30
CA VAL A 123 1.74 9.83 4.20
C VAL A 123 2.71 8.82 4.82
N SER A 124 2.20 7.72 5.37
CA SER A 124 3.02 6.70 6.03
C SER A 124 3.97 6.01 5.05
N LYS A 125 3.49 5.69 3.85
CA LYS A 125 4.31 5.07 2.80
C LYS A 125 5.38 6.00 2.24
N ALA A 126 5.09 7.29 2.09
CA ALA A 126 6.11 8.26 1.71
C ALA A 126 7.24 8.28 2.75
N LEU A 127 6.90 8.38 4.03
CA LEU A 127 7.86 8.41 5.13
C LEU A 127 8.69 7.12 5.22
N LEU A 128 8.05 5.96 5.14
CA LEU A 128 8.72 4.65 5.14
C LEU A 128 9.66 4.49 3.94
N SER A 129 9.20 4.83 2.74
CA SER A 129 10.01 4.70 1.53
C SER A 129 11.22 5.65 1.53
N MET A 130 11.06 6.87 2.06
CA MET A 130 12.20 7.80 2.25
C MET A 130 13.20 7.25 3.26
N SER A 131 12.73 6.70 4.38
CA SER A 131 13.58 6.10 5.41
C SER A 131 14.37 4.91 4.87
N ILE A 132 13.72 4.01 4.14
CA ILE A 132 14.35 2.86 3.47
C ILE A 132 15.36 3.32 2.43
N GLY A 133 15.02 4.35 1.64
CA GLY A 133 15.94 4.95 0.69
C GLY A 133 17.23 5.46 1.35
N GLY A 134 17.12 6.10 2.52
CA GLY A 134 18.24 6.54 3.33
C GLY A 134 19.09 5.38 3.86
N VAL A 135 18.46 4.31 4.34
CA VAL A 135 19.16 3.09 4.78
C VAL A 135 19.94 2.48 3.63
N ILE A 136 19.31 2.23 2.48
CA ILE A 136 19.97 1.63 1.32
C ILE A 136 21.13 2.49 0.81
N ALA A 137 20.95 3.82 0.78
CA ALA A 137 22.01 4.74 0.37
C ALA A 137 23.23 4.71 1.29
N SER A 138 23.04 4.44 2.58
CA SER A 138 24.13 4.43 3.58
C SER A 138 24.78 3.05 3.74
N THR A 139 24.02 1.96 3.54
CA THR A 139 24.50 0.58 3.77
C THR A 139 24.83 -0.17 2.49
N ASN A 140 24.33 0.28 1.35
CA ASN A 140 24.34 -0.45 0.07
C ASN A 140 23.74 -1.86 0.15
N CYS A 141 22.89 -2.12 1.15
CA CYS A 141 22.26 -3.41 1.39
C CYS A 141 20.72 -3.28 1.34
N GLN A 142 20.04 -4.25 0.73
CA GLN A 142 18.58 -4.35 0.68
C GLN A 142 18.05 -5.55 1.46
N ASP A 143 18.94 -6.44 1.90
CA ASP A 143 18.60 -7.65 2.65
C ASP A 143 18.35 -7.30 4.12
N ILE A 144 17.13 -7.57 4.61
CA ILE A 144 16.73 -7.29 5.99
C ILE A 144 17.57 -8.10 6.99
N THR A 145 18.04 -9.29 6.60
CA THR A 145 18.82 -10.17 7.48
C THR A 145 20.22 -9.66 7.76
N GLU A 146 20.76 -8.85 6.85
CA GLU A 146 22.09 -8.23 6.99
C GLU A 146 22.03 -6.85 7.66
N LEU A 147 20.83 -6.26 7.77
CA LEU A 147 20.65 -4.95 8.37
C LEU A 147 20.49 -5.05 9.91
N GLY A 148 21.38 -4.39 10.65
CA GLY A 148 21.32 -4.36 12.10
C GLY A 148 21.97 -3.11 12.71
N GLY A 149 21.61 -2.78 13.96
CA GLY A 149 22.23 -1.68 14.72
C GLY A 149 22.01 -0.27 14.17
N LEU A 150 21.03 -0.08 13.27
CA LEU A 150 20.78 1.21 12.60
C LEU A 150 20.27 2.30 13.55
N GLY A 151 19.62 1.93 14.65
CA GLY A 151 19.06 2.87 15.61
C GLY A 151 20.10 3.82 16.22
N SER A 152 21.32 3.34 16.46
CA SER A 152 22.42 4.14 16.97
C SER A 152 23.15 4.94 15.89
N ARG A 153 23.21 4.40 14.66
CA ARG A 153 23.93 5.01 13.54
C ARG A 153 23.10 6.05 12.78
N MET A 154 21.79 5.82 12.69
CA MET A 154 20.86 6.66 11.92
C MET A 154 19.58 6.95 12.73
N PRO A 155 19.66 7.66 13.87
CA PRO A 155 18.51 7.82 14.77
C PRO A 155 17.33 8.55 14.11
N ALA A 156 17.55 9.56 13.28
CA ALA A 156 16.49 10.27 12.57
C ALA A 156 15.75 9.38 11.57
N THR A 157 16.46 8.55 10.83
CA THR A 157 15.88 7.60 9.88
C THR A 157 15.10 6.51 10.62
N THR A 158 15.63 6.04 11.75
CA THR A 158 14.95 5.02 12.57
C THR A 158 13.66 5.57 13.18
N THR A 159 13.67 6.79 13.72
CA THR A 159 12.44 7.42 14.25
C THR A 159 11.41 7.65 13.16
N ALA A 160 11.82 8.12 11.98
CA ALA A 160 10.93 8.28 10.83
C ALA A 160 10.31 6.94 10.37
N PHE A 161 11.10 5.86 10.37
CA PHE A 161 10.62 4.52 10.03
C PHE A 161 9.59 4.01 11.05
N ILE A 162 9.83 4.19 12.35
CA ILE A 162 8.91 3.80 13.42
C ILE A 162 7.60 4.59 13.31
N VAL A 163 7.67 5.92 13.10
CA VAL A 163 6.49 6.77 12.95
C VAL A 163 5.68 6.39 11.71
N GLY A 164 6.35 6.14 10.58
CA GLY A 164 5.68 5.68 9.35
C GLY A 164 4.99 4.32 9.53
N GLY A 165 5.65 3.38 10.20
CA GLY A 165 5.09 2.07 10.52
C GLY A 165 3.88 2.17 11.47
N ALA A 166 4.00 2.97 12.54
CA ALA A 166 2.91 3.24 13.46
C ALA A 166 1.70 3.88 12.77
N GLY A 167 1.94 4.77 11.78
CA GLY A 167 0.90 5.39 10.98
C GLY A 167 0.13 4.39 10.11
N LEU A 168 0.80 3.37 9.55
CA LEU A 168 0.14 2.30 8.78
C LEU A 168 -0.70 1.38 9.67
N VAL A 169 -0.22 1.07 10.88
CA VAL A 169 -0.93 0.20 11.84
C VAL A 169 -2.14 0.92 12.47
N GLY A 170 -2.22 2.24 12.33
CA GLY A 170 -3.28 3.01 12.97
C GLY A 170 -3.05 3.26 14.45
N PHE A 171 -1.77 3.41 14.88
CA PHE A 171 -1.44 3.71 16.26
C PHE A 171 -1.78 5.16 16.62
N LEU A 172 -2.41 5.36 17.79
CA LEU A 172 -2.71 6.69 18.32
C LEU A 172 -1.43 7.54 18.50
N PRO A 173 -1.45 8.83 18.15
CA PRO A 173 -2.51 9.70 17.59
C PRO A 173 -2.44 9.86 16.06
N LEU A 174 -1.91 8.87 15.33
CA LEU A 174 -1.67 8.94 13.90
C LEU A 174 -2.94 8.63 13.08
N GLY A 175 -3.03 9.21 11.88
CA GLY A 175 -4.25 9.26 11.07
C GLY A 175 -4.94 7.93 10.72
N GLY A 176 -4.27 6.79 10.88
CA GLY A 176 -4.88 5.47 10.69
C GLY A 176 -5.77 5.00 11.86
N PHE A 177 -5.83 5.76 12.96
CA PHE A 177 -6.68 5.46 14.11
C PHE A 177 -8.11 6.00 13.94
N LEU A 178 -8.32 7.08 13.17
CA LEU A 178 -9.61 7.71 12.94
C LEU A 178 -10.46 6.93 11.95
#